data_5bb6d9efe69f753c9ffa9a38999686e7
#
_entry.id   5bb6d9efe69f753c9ffa9a38999686e7
#
_cell.length_a   1.000
_cell.length_b   1.000
_cell.length_c   1.000
_cell.angle_alpha   90.00
_cell.angle_beta   90.00
_cell.angle_gamma   90.00
#
_symmetry.space_group_name_H-M   'P 1'
#
loop_
_entity.id
_entity.type
_entity.pdbx_description
1 polymer ?
#
loop_
_entity_poly.entity_id
_entity_poly.type
_entity_poly.pdbx_seq_one_letter_code
_entity_poly.pdbx_strand_id
1 'polypeptide(L)'
;MGEAEAILDGLNTDQVRAVTAPEGPLLIVAGAGTGKTTVLTRRIAYLVAAKRARPSEILALTFTDKAAGEMEERVDLLVPYGYAEVWISTFHAFGDRILREQALALGLDPEFTVLTRPEQSVFFRERLFDFPLAYYRPLGDPTRYIDGILTLISRAKDEEVSPAEYLQHAEGLAERARARPEDARLQEEARRQREIALTYQKYQELMAREGRVDFGDQVTLALRLFREHPAILAEVRGRFRYILVDEFQDTNYAQWELLKALAGPEGNLTVVADDDQSIYKFR
;
A
#
# COMPACT_ATOMS: atom_id res chain seq x y z
N MET A 1 -17.89 11.97 35.23
CA MET A 1 -17.29 12.20 33.91
C MET A 1 -17.35 10.88 33.18
N GLY A 2 -18.01 10.79 32.05
CA GLY A 2 -18.10 9.52 31.30
C GLY A 2 -16.75 9.14 30.66
N GLU A 3 -16.51 7.85 30.38
CA GLU A 3 -15.27 7.39 29.72
C GLU A 3 -14.93 8.19 28.45
N ALA A 4 -15.94 8.49 27.64
CA ALA A 4 -15.78 9.29 26.41
C ALA A 4 -15.35 10.75 26.68
N GLU A 5 -15.77 11.34 27.82
CA GLU A 5 -15.35 12.70 28.21
C GLU A 5 -13.89 12.73 28.68
N ALA A 6 -13.44 11.68 29.40
CA ALA A 6 -12.07 11.56 29.84
C ALA A 6 -11.07 11.48 28.67
N ILE A 7 -11.48 10.89 27.53
CA ILE A 7 -10.68 10.81 26.30
C ILE A 7 -10.44 12.20 25.69
N LEU A 8 -11.31 13.17 25.92
CA LEU A 8 -11.21 14.54 25.38
C LEU A 8 -10.38 15.46 26.26
N ASP A 9 -10.02 15.02 27.47
CA ASP A 9 -9.27 15.87 28.39
C ASP A 9 -7.89 16.27 27.83
N GLY A 10 -7.53 17.54 28.02
CA GLY A 10 -6.27 18.10 27.53
C GLY A 10 -6.23 18.39 26.01
N LEU A 11 -7.30 18.13 25.27
CA LEU A 11 -7.38 18.50 23.85
C LEU A 11 -7.86 19.95 23.67
N ASN A 12 -7.34 20.63 22.64
CA ASN A 12 -7.88 21.94 22.25
C ASN A 12 -9.19 21.79 21.45
N THR A 13 -9.86 22.90 21.17
CA THR A 13 -11.18 22.93 20.51
C THR A 13 -11.19 22.24 19.15
N ASP A 14 -10.16 22.45 18.32
CA ASP A 14 -10.08 21.85 16.98
C ASP A 14 -9.79 20.34 17.06
N GLN A 15 -8.94 19.92 17.99
CA GLN A 15 -8.68 18.51 18.27
C GLN A 15 -9.94 17.80 18.77
N VAL A 16 -10.69 18.41 19.70
CA VAL A 16 -11.99 17.87 20.17
C VAL A 16 -12.95 17.70 19.01
N ARG A 17 -13.06 18.71 18.15
CA ARG A 17 -13.93 18.68 16.96
C ARG A 17 -13.54 17.54 16.00
N ALA A 18 -12.24 17.31 15.79
CA ALA A 18 -11.75 16.24 14.96
C ALA A 18 -12.01 14.84 15.57
N VAL A 19 -11.76 14.68 16.89
CA VAL A 19 -11.99 13.43 17.61
C VAL A 19 -13.47 13.05 17.64
N THR A 20 -14.37 14.03 17.84
CA THR A 20 -15.83 13.80 17.98
C THR A 20 -16.59 13.88 16.65
N ALA A 21 -15.91 14.14 15.54
CA ALA A 21 -16.54 14.29 14.22
C ALA A 21 -17.53 13.15 13.92
N PRO A 22 -18.66 13.43 13.24
CA PRO A 22 -19.68 12.46 12.89
C PRO A 22 -19.13 11.39 11.94
N GLU A 23 -19.97 10.42 11.60
CA GLU A 23 -19.70 9.44 10.55
C GLU A 23 -19.56 10.11 9.18
N GLY A 24 -18.80 9.47 8.29
CA GLY A 24 -18.48 9.95 6.97
C GLY A 24 -16.99 10.22 6.78
N PRO A 25 -16.58 10.67 5.58
CA PRO A 25 -15.19 10.98 5.28
C PRO A 25 -14.71 12.22 6.05
N LEU A 26 -13.54 12.13 6.66
CA LEU A 26 -12.92 13.20 7.44
C LEU A 26 -11.46 13.39 7.02
N LEU A 27 -11.12 14.59 6.58
CA LEU A 27 -9.75 15.02 6.35
C LEU A 27 -9.31 15.96 7.47
N ILE A 28 -8.20 15.62 8.12
CA ILE A 28 -7.55 16.44 9.15
C ILE A 28 -6.21 16.91 8.58
N VAL A 29 -6.10 18.20 8.33
CA VAL A 29 -4.84 18.82 7.89
C VAL A 29 -4.20 19.52 9.08
N ALA A 30 -2.97 19.12 9.40
CA ALA A 30 -2.29 19.61 10.60
C ALA A 30 -0.77 19.54 10.46
N GLY A 31 -0.07 20.60 10.78
CA GLY A 31 1.38 20.71 10.69
C GLY A 31 2.14 19.84 11.72
N ALA A 32 3.47 19.89 11.63
CA ALA A 32 4.35 19.19 12.56
C ALA A 32 4.10 19.59 14.02
N GLY A 33 4.12 18.62 14.92
CA GLY A 33 4.00 18.86 16.36
C GLY A 33 2.62 19.28 16.85
N THR A 34 1.60 19.35 15.99
CA THR A 34 0.24 19.72 16.36
C THR A 34 -0.57 18.61 17.02
N GLY A 35 0.02 17.40 17.16
CA GLY A 35 -0.62 16.25 17.79
C GLY A 35 -1.47 15.40 16.84
N LYS A 36 -1.13 15.31 15.56
CA LYS A 36 -1.81 14.47 14.55
C LYS A 36 -2.12 13.07 15.05
N THR A 37 -1.08 12.32 15.44
CA THR A 37 -1.21 10.95 15.96
C THR A 37 -2.01 10.92 17.27
N THR A 38 -1.91 11.96 18.12
CA THR A 38 -2.74 12.09 19.32
C THR A 38 -4.22 12.20 18.99
N VAL A 39 -4.57 13.00 18.00
CA VAL A 39 -5.97 13.13 17.53
C VAL A 39 -6.48 11.80 17.00
N LEU A 40 -5.67 11.10 16.21
CA LEU A 40 -6.04 9.81 15.62
C LEU A 40 -6.27 8.74 16.70
N THR A 41 -5.35 8.58 17.64
CA THR A 41 -5.47 7.60 18.74
C THR A 41 -6.65 7.94 19.68
N ARG A 42 -6.87 9.24 19.97
CA ARG A 42 -8.02 9.70 20.76
C ARG A 42 -9.34 9.47 20.02
N ARG A 43 -9.37 9.63 18.68
CA ARG A 43 -10.56 9.30 17.87
C ARG A 43 -10.88 7.80 17.92
N ILE A 44 -9.90 6.93 17.79
CA ILE A 44 -10.08 5.48 17.94
C ILE A 44 -10.70 5.18 19.32
N ALA A 45 -10.09 5.66 20.38
CA ALA A 45 -10.58 5.45 21.74
C ALA A 45 -11.99 6.04 21.96
N TYR A 46 -12.27 7.21 21.40
CA TYR A 46 -13.58 7.85 21.48
C TYR A 46 -14.69 7.04 20.76
N LEU A 47 -14.40 6.50 19.57
CA LEU A 47 -15.36 5.66 18.84
C LEU A 47 -15.75 4.42 19.65
N VAL A 48 -14.80 3.83 20.37
CA VAL A 48 -15.04 2.69 21.27
C VAL A 48 -15.81 3.10 22.53
N ALA A 49 -15.33 4.11 23.25
CA ALA A 49 -15.94 4.57 24.49
C ALA A 49 -17.36 5.14 24.31
N ALA A 50 -17.60 5.83 23.18
CA ALA A 50 -18.93 6.33 22.80
C ALA A 50 -19.84 5.23 22.20
N LYS A 51 -19.39 3.96 22.17
CA LYS A 51 -20.12 2.82 21.63
C LYS A 51 -20.56 2.99 20.17
N ARG A 52 -19.80 3.76 19.38
CA ARG A 52 -20.03 3.94 17.93
C ARG A 52 -19.45 2.80 17.11
N ALA A 53 -18.34 2.22 17.61
CA ALA A 53 -17.68 1.07 17.00
C ALA A 53 -17.21 0.07 18.05
N ARG A 54 -17.19 -1.21 17.69
CA ARG A 54 -16.42 -2.23 18.41
C ARG A 54 -14.95 -2.10 18.00
N PRO A 55 -13.97 -2.40 18.87
CA PRO A 55 -12.55 -2.36 18.49
C PRO A 55 -12.24 -3.12 17.20
N SER A 56 -12.84 -4.31 17.02
CA SER A 56 -12.67 -5.14 15.82
C SER A 56 -13.26 -4.55 14.52
N GLU A 57 -14.04 -3.47 14.62
CA GLU A 57 -14.61 -2.75 13.46
C GLU A 57 -13.75 -1.57 13.01
N ILE A 58 -12.59 -1.36 13.68
CA ILE A 58 -11.69 -0.25 13.41
C ILE A 58 -10.40 -0.77 12.79
N LEU A 59 -10.04 -0.24 11.63
CA LEU A 59 -8.76 -0.43 10.96
C LEU A 59 -7.98 0.89 11.00
N ALA A 60 -6.81 0.88 11.60
CA ALA A 60 -5.89 2.01 11.58
C ALA A 60 -4.64 1.65 10.76
N LEU A 61 -4.35 2.44 9.76
CA LEU A 61 -3.21 2.23 8.86
C LEU A 61 -2.19 3.36 9.00
N THR A 62 -0.93 2.96 9.04
CA THR A 62 0.20 3.88 9.09
C THR A 62 1.30 3.44 8.13
N PHE A 63 2.39 4.23 8.05
CA PHE A 63 3.42 4.03 7.04
C PHE A 63 4.54 3.08 7.48
N THR A 64 4.85 3.00 8.78
CA THR A 64 5.94 2.17 9.31
C THR A 64 5.48 1.30 10.48
N ASP A 65 6.12 0.14 10.64
CA ASP A 65 5.83 -0.77 11.76
C ASP A 65 6.10 -0.12 13.12
N LYS A 66 7.10 0.76 13.18
CA LYS A 66 7.37 1.55 14.39
C LYS A 66 6.19 2.47 14.72
N ALA A 67 5.64 3.18 13.73
CA ALA A 67 4.49 4.05 13.94
C ALA A 67 3.23 3.25 14.31
N ALA A 68 3.05 2.05 13.75
CA ALA A 68 1.97 1.15 14.11
C ALA A 68 2.08 0.73 15.58
N GLY A 69 3.25 0.28 16.03
CA GLY A 69 3.48 -0.08 17.44
C GLY A 69 3.29 1.09 18.41
N GLU A 70 3.79 2.28 18.08
CA GLU A 70 3.57 3.50 18.90
C GLU A 70 2.08 3.89 18.96
N MET A 71 1.33 3.70 17.88
CA MET A 71 -0.11 3.95 17.84
C MET A 71 -0.87 2.93 18.70
N GLU A 72 -0.52 1.66 18.60
CA GLU A 72 -1.09 0.57 19.39
C GLU A 72 -0.90 0.82 20.90
N GLU A 73 0.34 1.09 21.36
CA GLU A 73 0.62 1.43 22.76
C GLU A 73 -0.23 2.59 23.28
N ARG A 74 -0.42 3.64 22.45
CA ARG A 74 -1.23 4.80 22.85
C ARG A 74 -2.72 4.49 22.90
N VAL A 75 -3.23 3.65 22.00
CA VAL A 75 -4.63 3.22 22.01
C VAL A 75 -4.91 2.34 23.20
N ASP A 76 -4.02 1.41 23.53
CA ASP A 76 -4.14 0.51 24.68
C ASP A 76 -4.21 1.26 26.02
N LEU A 77 -3.50 2.37 26.14
CA LEU A 77 -3.58 3.24 27.33
C LEU A 77 -4.92 3.96 27.46
N LEU A 78 -5.65 4.15 26.35
CA LEU A 78 -6.89 4.93 26.31
C LEU A 78 -8.14 4.05 26.30
N VAL A 79 -8.03 2.81 25.83
CA VAL A 79 -9.14 1.85 25.73
C VAL A 79 -9.11 0.93 26.95
N PRO A 80 -10.20 0.81 27.74
CA PRO A 80 -10.23 -0.02 28.93
C PRO A 80 -9.91 -1.50 28.63
N TYR A 81 -9.24 -2.16 29.59
CA TYR A 81 -8.91 -3.57 29.54
C TYR A 81 -10.14 -4.45 29.23
N GLY A 82 -9.97 -5.39 28.32
CA GLY A 82 -10.99 -6.42 28.01
C GLY A 82 -11.73 -6.21 26.68
N TYR A 83 -11.39 -5.19 25.89
CA TYR A 83 -11.87 -5.07 24.53
C TYR A 83 -11.00 -5.90 23.56
N ALA A 84 -11.62 -6.43 22.51
CA ALA A 84 -10.91 -7.05 21.41
C ALA A 84 -9.97 -6.02 20.73
N GLU A 85 -8.86 -6.49 20.19
CA GLU A 85 -7.83 -5.65 19.59
C GLU A 85 -8.40 -4.79 18.42
N VAL A 86 -8.03 -3.52 18.41
CA VAL A 86 -8.14 -2.66 17.22
C VAL A 86 -7.11 -3.16 16.21
N TRP A 87 -7.47 -3.21 14.94
CA TRP A 87 -6.47 -3.59 13.94
C TRP A 87 -5.63 -2.40 13.54
N ILE A 88 -4.42 -2.33 14.08
CA ILE A 88 -3.42 -1.30 13.76
C ILE A 88 -2.27 -1.95 13.01
N SER A 89 -1.95 -1.48 11.81
CA SER A 89 -0.88 -2.05 10.99
C SER A 89 -0.38 -1.08 9.91
N THR A 90 0.65 -1.50 9.19
CA THR A 90 1.04 -0.86 7.93
C THR A 90 0.16 -1.35 6.77
N PHE A 91 0.14 -0.61 5.64
CA PHE A 91 -0.53 -1.05 4.41
C PHE A 91 -0.04 -2.43 3.94
N HIS A 92 1.26 -2.66 4.02
CA HIS A 92 1.87 -3.91 3.62
C HIS A 92 1.47 -5.07 4.53
N ALA A 93 1.53 -4.87 5.86
CA ALA A 93 1.13 -5.91 6.81
C ALA A 93 -0.38 -6.22 6.73
N PHE A 94 -1.22 -5.20 6.48
CA PHE A 94 -2.65 -5.41 6.19
C PHE A 94 -2.84 -6.25 4.92
N GLY A 95 -2.17 -5.86 3.82
CA GLY A 95 -2.23 -6.59 2.56
C GLY A 95 -1.75 -8.05 2.70
N ASP A 96 -0.61 -8.26 3.37
CA ASP A 96 -0.06 -9.59 3.66
C ASP A 96 -1.07 -10.49 4.36
N ARG A 97 -1.70 -9.98 5.43
CA ARG A 97 -2.66 -10.75 6.21
C ARG A 97 -3.92 -11.08 5.39
N ILE A 98 -4.47 -10.13 4.64
CA ILE A 98 -5.62 -10.38 3.76
C ILE A 98 -5.25 -11.41 2.68
N LEU A 99 -4.05 -11.32 2.10
CA LEU A 99 -3.59 -12.28 1.11
C LEU A 99 -3.44 -13.68 1.69
N ARG A 100 -2.91 -13.84 2.90
CA ARG A 100 -2.80 -15.17 3.56
C ARG A 100 -4.17 -15.73 3.89
N GLU A 101 -5.10 -14.92 4.42
CA GLU A 101 -6.47 -15.34 4.71
C GLU A 101 -7.22 -15.81 3.45
N GLN A 102 -6.91 -15.25 2.27
CA GLN A 102 -7.64 -15.45 1.02
C GLN A 102 -6.74 -15.95 -0.14
N ALA A 103 -5.58 -16.51 0.15
CA ALA A 103 -4.55 -16.87 -0.83
C ALA A 103 -5.09 -17.72 -1.99
N LEU A 104 -5.91 -18.72 -1.67
CA LEU A 104 -6.47 -19.66 -2.65
C LEU A 104 -7.38 -18.99 -3.69
N ALA A 105 -8.02 -17.87 -3.34
CA ALA A 105 -8.85 -17.12 -4.28
C ALA A 105 -8.04 -16.54 -5.45
N LEU A 106 -6.76 -16.22 -5.22
CA LEU A 106 -5.82 -15.76 -6.25
C LEU A 106 -4.93 -16.88 -6.80
N GLY A 107 -5.09 -18.12 -6.34
CA GLY A 107 -4.19 -19.22 -6.70
C GLY A 107 -2.79 -19.09 -6.07
N LEU A 108 -2.66 -18.35 -4.97
CA LEU A 108 -1.43 -18.22 -4.21
C LEU A 108 -1.30 -19.36 -3.18
N ASP A 109 -0.06 -19.74 -2.88
CA ASP A 109 0.21 -20.56 -1.70
C ASP A 109 0.03 -19.70 -0.44
N PRO A 110 -0.78 -20.10 0.56
CA PRO A 110 -0.90 -19.38 1.83
C PRO A 110 0.43 -19.15 2.56
N GLU A 111 1.40 -20.05 2.33
CA GLU A 111 2.75 -20.00 2.91
C GLU A 111 3.75 -19.24 2.00
N PHE A 112 3.26 -18.38 1.11
CA PHE A 112 4.15 -17.58 0.26
C PHE A 112 5.19 -16.80 1.07
N THR A 113 6.38 -16.63 0.49
CA THR A 113 7.48 -15.88 1.10
C THR A 113 7.54 -14.47 0.56
N VAL A 114 7.60 -13.48 1.45
CA VAL A 114 7.81 -12.07 1.07
C VAL A 114 9.30 -11.79 0.96
N LEU A 115 9.76 -11.40 -0.23
CA LEU A 115 11.18 -11.09 -0.47
C LEU A 115 11.49 -9.63 -0.10
N THR A 116 12.50 -9.45 0.73
CA THR A 116 13.14 -8.16 0.96
C THR A 116 13.91 -7.71 -0.29
N ARG A 117 14.28 -6.42 -0.37
CA ARG A 117 15.02 -5.89 -1.52
C ARG A 117 16.34 -6.62 -1.80
N PRO A 118 17.19 -6.96 -0.80
CA PRO A 118 18.37 -7.79 -1.02
C PRO A 118 18.03 -9.18 -1.58
N GLU A 119 16.99 -9.83 -1.07
CA GLU A 119 16.55 -11.15 -1.55
C GLU A 119 16.01 -11.09 -2.98
N GLN A 120 15.27 -10.04 -3.36
CA GLN A 120 14.87 -9.80 -4.75
C GLN A 120 16.09 -9.68 -5.67
N SER A 121 17.15 -8.99 -5.24
CA SER A 121 18.38 -8.84 -6.01
C SER A 121 19.10 -10.18 -6.20
N VAL A 122 19.13 -11.02 -5.16
CA VAL A 122 19.68 -12.38 -5.24
C VAL A 122 18.81 -13.23 -6.19
N PHE A 123 17.50 -13.23 -5.98
CA PHE A 123 16.53 -13.95 -6.80
C PHE A 123 16.68 -13.62 -8.29
N PHE A 124 16.78 -12.32 -8.62
CA PHE A 124 16.96 -11.85 -9.99
C PHE A 124 18.31 -12.29 -10.58
N ARG A 125 19.38 -12.16 -9.79
CA ARG A 125 20.74 -12.54 -10.22
C ARG A 125 20.87 -14.02 -10.55
N GLU A 126 20.30 -14.89 -9.72
CA GLU A 126 20.32 -16.35 -9.95
C GLU A 126 19.61 -16.75 -11.23
N ARG A 127 18.61 -15.96 -11.68
CA ARG A 127 17.78 -16.20 -12.86
C ARG A 127 18.05 -15.20 -13.99
N LEU A 128 19.21 -14.55 -13.96
CA LEU A 128 19.54 -13.46 -14.90
C LEU A 128 19.41 -13.87 -16.38
N PHE A 129 19.68 -15.12 -16.68
CA PHE A 129 19.62 -15.65 -18.05
C PHE A 129 18.21 -16.11 -18.45
N ASP A 130 17.27 -16.20 -17.51
CA ASP A 130 15.86 -16.50 -17.80
C ASP A 130 15.10 -15.23 -18.25
N PHE A 131 15.66 -14.05 -17.97
CA PHE A 131 15.07 -12.78 -18.37
C PHE A 131 15.43 -12.41 -19.80
N PRO A 132 14.50 -11.81 -20.57
CA PRO A 132 14.73 -11.40 -21.96
C PRO A 132 15.55 -10.10 -22.03
N LEU A 133 16.74 -10.09 -21.43
CA LEU A 133 17.62 -8.95 -21.31
C LEU A 133 18.72 -9.01 -22.36
N ALA A 134 18.86 -7.95 -23.15
CA ALA A 134 19.96 -7.73 -24.10
C ALA A 134 20.72 -6.45 -23.76
N TYR A 135 20.08 -5.28 -23.85
CA TYR A 135 20.68 -3.99 -23.51
C TYR A 135 21.01 -3.90 -22.01
N TYR A 136 20.08 -4.32 -21.17
CA TYR A 136 20.23 -4.26 -19.70
C TYR A 136 21.03 -5.43 -19.12
N ARG A 137 21.68 -6.24 -19.96
CA ARG A 137 22.63 -7.27 -19.55
C ARG A 137 23.94 -7.12 -20.34
N PRO A 138 24.74 -6.05 -20.10
CA PRO A 138 25.98 -5.84 -20.81
C PRO A 138 27.02 -6.90 -20.50
N LEU A 139 27.83 -7.29 -21.50
CA LEU A 139 28.83 -8.36 -21.39
C LEU A 139 29.88 -8.10 -20.30
N GLY A 140 30.27 -6.84 -20.09
CA GLY A 140 31.30 -6.48 -19.11
C GLY A 140 30.84 -6.53 -17.66
N ASP A 141 29.55 -6.25 -17.41
CA ASP A 141 28.91 -6.32 -16.09
C ASP A 141 27.43 -6.68 -16.23
N PRO A 142 27.11 -7.96 -16.31
CA PRO A 142 25.74 -8.43 -16.58
C PRO A 142 24.73 -8.06 -15.47
N THR A 143 25.21 -7.72 -14.28
CA THR A 143 24.38 -7.42 -13.09
C THR A 143 24.13 -5.93 -12.88
N ARG A 144 24.77 -5.08 -13.64
CA ARG A 144 24.79 -3.61 -13.50
C ARG A 144 23.42 -2.97 -13.32
N TYR A 145 22.41 -3.45 -14.02
CA TYR A 145 21.09 -2.83 -14.08
C TYR A 145 20.04 -3.51 -13.20
N ILE A 146 20.39 -4.57 -12.48
CA ILE A 146 19.42 -5.33 -11.67
C ILE A 146 18.68 -4.41 -10.69
N ASP A 147 19.41 -3.62 -9.94
CA ASP A 147 18.80 -2.72 -8.94
C ASP A 147 17.91 -1.65 -9.59
N GLY A 148 18.33 -1.07 -10.71
CA GLY A 148 17.51 -0.14 -11.49
C GLY A 148 16.22 -0.77 -12.01
N ILE A 149 16.28 -2.00 -12.52
CA ILE A 149 15.11 -2.75 -13.00
C ILE A 149 14.14 -3.02 -11.85
N LEU A 150 14.63 -3.54 -10.74
CA LEU A 150 13.81 -3.81 -9.56
C LEU A 150 13.19 -2.54 -8.96
N THR A 151 13.92 -1.41 -8.99
CA THR A 151 13.39 -0.10 -8.58
C THR A 151 12.26 0.35 -9.49
N LEU A 152 12.40 0.17 -10.80
CA LEU A 152 11.36 0.51 -11.76
C LEU A 152 10.12 -0.38 -11.57
N ILE A 153 10.29 -1.69 -11.36
CA ILE A 153 9.19 -2.62 -11.06
C ILE A 153 8.46 -2.19 -9.77
N SER A 154 9.20 -1.84 -8.72
CA SER A 154 8.61 -1.36 -7.47
C SER A 154 7.77 -0.10 -7.70
N ARG A 155 8.30 0.88 -8.44
CA ARG A 155 7.56 2.11 -8.78
C ARG A 155 6.32 1.84 -9.66
N ALA A 156 6.42 0.90 -10.60
CA ALA A 156 5.26 0.51 -11.40
C ALA A 156 4.15 -0.05 -10.49
N LYS A 157 4.49 -0.84 -9.48
CA LYS A 157 3.53 -1.35 -8.49
C LYS A 157 2.96 -0.23 -7.61
N ASP A 158 3.79 0.73 -7.17
CA ASP A 158 3.35 1.90 -6.41
C ASP A 158 2.31 2.75 -7.17
N GLU A 159 2.46 2.85 -8.49
CA GLU A 159 1.52 3.52 -9.42
C GLU A 159 0.43 2.58 -9.95
N GLU A 160 0.35 1.36 -9.41
CA GLU A 160 -0.62 0.33 -9.82
C GLU A 160 -0.53 -0.06 -11.31
N VAL A 161 0.64 0.07 -11.90
CA VAL A 161 0.87 -0.35 -13.29
C VAL A 161 1.23 -1.82 -13.32
N SER A 162 0.32 -2.64 -13.84
CA SER A 162 0.53 -4.08 -14.02
C SER A 162 1.56 -4.39 -15.13
N PRO A 163 2.15 -5.60 -15.15
CA PRO A 163 3.02 -6.04 -16.25
C PRO A 163 2.35 -5.96 -17.62
N ALA A 164 1.04 -6.23 -17.69
CA ALA A 164 0.28 -6.18 -18.93
C ALA A 164 0.10 -4.74 -19.44
N GLU A 165 -0.23 -3.80 -18.56
CA GLU A 165 -0.36 -2.38 -18.90
C GLU A 165 0.99 -1.78 -19.30
N TYR A 166 2.07 -2.15 -18.60
CA TYR A 166 3.41 -1.71 -18.96
C TYR A 166 3.82 -2.24 -20.35
N LEU A 167 3.50 -3.51 -20.64
CA LEU A 167 3.74 -4.09 -21.97
C LEU A 167 2.93 -3.40 -23.04
N GLN A 168 1.66 -3.13 -22.81
CA GLN A 168 0.80 -2.38 -23.74
C GLN A 168 1.36 -0.99 -24.06
N HIS A 169 1.85 -0.27 -23.04
CA HIS A 169 2.53 1.00 -23.22
C HIS A 169 3.78 0.87 -24.11
N ALA A 170 4.62 -0.14 -23.84
CA ALA A 170 5.84 -0.39 -24.59
C ALA A 170 5.55 -0.78 -26.05
N GLU A 171 4.48 -1.53 -26.31
CA GLU A 171 4.03 -1.86 -27.66
C GLU A 171 3.52 -0.64 -28.43
N GLY A 172 2.73 0.22 -27.78
CA GLY A 172 2.31 1.50 -28.36
C GLY A 172 3.51 2.43 -28.69
N LEU A 173 4.56 2.40 -27.88
CA LEU A 173 5.82 3.10 -28.19
C LEU A 173 6.52 2.48 -29.41
N ALA A 174 6.54 1.15 -29.50
CA ALA A 174 7.13 0.44 -30.64
C ALA A 174 6.37 0.71 -31.97
N GLU A 175 5.06 0.88 -31.93
CA GLU A 175 4.26 1.29 -33.11
C GLU A 175 4.60 2.70 -33.55
N ARG A 176 4.71 3.64 -32.61
CA ARG A 176 5.15 5.01 -32.90
C ARG A 176 6.55 5.04 -33.48
N ALA A 177 7.46 4.21 -33.01
CA ALA A 177 8.80 4.06 -33.53
C ALA A 177 8.79 3.52 -34.97
N ARG A 178 7.99 2.50 -35.27
CA ARG A 178 7.83 1.96 -36.63
C ARG A 178 7.32 3.02 -37.64
N ALA A 179 6.44 3.91 -37.17
CA ALA A 179 5.93 5.01 -38.01
C ALA A 179 6.95 6.13 -38.26
N ARG A 180 8.08 6.15 -37.52
CA ARG A 180 9.16 7.14 -37.61
C ARG A 180 10.53 6.45 -37.66
N PRO A 181 10.84 5.73 -38.74
CA PRO A 181 12.06 4.94 -38.84
C PRO A 181 13.35 5.78 -38.79
N GLU A 182 13.27 7.06 -39.12
CA GLU A 182 14.38 8.02 -39.05
C GLU A 182 14.71 8.49 -37.64
N ASP A 183 13.80 8.31 -36.66
CA ASP A 183 14.02 8.71 -35.28
C ASP A 183 14.74 7.60 -34.50
N ALA A 184 16.07 7.62 -34.57
CA ALA A 184 16.92 6.63 -33.89
C ALA A 184 16.73 6.61 -32.35
N ARG A 185 16.43 7.78 -31.75
CA ARG A 185 16.19 7.85 -30.28
C ARG A 185 14.91 7.14 -29.91
N LEU A 186 13.82 7.39 -30.66
CA LEU A 186 12.55 6.72 -30.44
C LEU A 186 12.64 5.21 -30.66
N GLN A 187 13.41 4.78 -31.68
CA GLN A 187 13.68 3.35 -31.94
C GLN A 187 14.40 2.69 -30.75
N GLU A 188 15.42 3.35 -30.22
CA GLU A 188 16.16 2.83 -29.07
C GLU A 188 15.31 2.81 -27.79
N GLU A 189 14.56 3.87 -27.52
CA GLU A 189 13.65 3.94 -26.38
C GLU A 189 12.60 2.84 -26.44
N ALA A 190 11.95 2.64 -27.57
CA ALA A 190 10.95 1.59 -27.76
C ALA A 190 11.53 0.18 -27.48
N ARG A 191 12.74 -0.10 -27.96
CA ARG A 191 13.43 -1.37 -27.67
C ARG A 191 13.71 -1.55 -26.19
N ARG A 192 14.23 -0.52 -25.52
CA ARG A 192 14.53 -0.54 -24.09
C ARG A 192 13.27 -0.73 -23.24
N GLN A 193 12.20 0.00 -23.54
CA GLN A 193 10.94 -0.10 -22.80
C GLN A 193 10.30 -1.48 -22.98
N ARG A 194 10.36 -2.05 -24.18
CA ARG A 194 9.87 -3.41 -24.43
C ARG A 194 10.67 -4.47 -23.65
N GLU A 195 11.98 -4.34 -23.58
CA GLU A 195 12.85 -5.23 -22.81
C GLU A 195 12.50 -5.21 -21.31
N ILE A 196 12.28 -4.02 -20.74
CA ILE A 196 11.85 -3.86 -19.35
C ILE A 196 10.46 -4.44 -19.14
N ALA A 197 9.50 -4.18 -20.04
CA ALA A 197 8.12 -4.68 -19.91
C ALA A 197 8.08 -6.22 -19.88
N LEU A 198 8.80 -6.86 -20.79
CA LEU A 198 8.91 -8.33 -20.82
C LEU A 198 9.66 -8.87 -19.60
N THR A 199 10.64 -8.13 -19.07
CA THR A 199 11.37 -8.49 -17.86
C THR A 199 10.46 -8.40 -16.64
N TYR A 200 9.63 -7.36 -16.53
CA TYR A 200 8.66 -7.23 -15.45
C TYR A 200 7.64 -8.39 -15.47
N GLN A 201 7.10 -8.70 -16.65
CA GLN A 201 6.20 -9.85 -16.81
C GLN A 201 6.87 -11.16 -16.38
N LYS A 202 8.11 -11.39 -16.84
CA LYS A 202 8.87 -12.61 -16.48
C LYS A 202 9.22 -12.67 -15.00
N TYR A 203 9.54 -11.53 -14.37
CA TYR A 203 9.79 -11.44 -12.94
C TYR A 203 8.56 -11.89 -12.13
N GLN A 204 7.38 -11.36 -12.45
CA GLN A 204 6.14 -11.74 -11.77
C GLN A 204 5.79 -13.23 -11.98
N GLU A 205 5.99 -13.76 -13.21
CA GLU A 205 5.80 -15.18 -13.50
C GLU A 205 6.70 -16.08 -12.64
N LEU A 206 7.99 -15.73 -12.54
CA LEU A 206 8.97 -16.49 -11.76
C LEU A 206 8.67 -16.41 -10.25
N MET A 207 8.33 -15.22 -9.75
CA MET A 207 7.93 -15.00 -8.37
C MET A 207 6.70 -15.85 -8.00
N ALA A 208 5.64 -15.78 -8.79
CA ALA A 208 4.42 -16.56 -8.57
C ALA A 208 4.67 -18.07 -8.63
N ARG A 209 5.45 -18.56 -9.60
CA ARG A 209 5.79 -19.98 -9.75
C ARG A 209 6.52 -20.53 -8.52
N GLU A 210 7.30 -19.72 -7.84
CA GLU A 210 8.09 -20.13 -6.68
C GLU A 210 7.42 -19.76 -5.34
N GLY A 211 6.14 -19.37 -5.36
CA GLY A 211 5.40 -18.99 -4.16
C GLY A 211 6.02 -17.78 -3.46
N ARG A 212 6.50 -16.79 -4.22
CA ARG A 212 7.15 -15.59 -3.70
C ARG A 212 6.39 -14.35 -4.11
N VAL A 213 6.40 -13.36 -3.22
CA VAL A 213 5.87 -12.02 -3.44
C VAL A 213 6.90 -10.98 -2.96
N ASP A 214 6.78 -9.74 -3.37
CA ASP A 214 7.53 -8.64 -2.79
C ASP A 214 6.61 -7.65 -2.05
N PHE A 215 7.17 -6.61 -1.45
CA PHE A 215 6.38 -5.62 -0.70
C PHE A 215 5.32 -4.93 -1.57
N GLY A 216 5.63 -4.58 -2.81
CA GLY A 216 4.64 -3.99 -3.72
C GLY A 216 3.48 -4.95 -4.03
N ASP A 217 3.77 -6.26 -4.11
CA ASP A 217 2.76 -7.29 -4.34
C ASP A 217 1.74 -7.38 -3.20
N GLN A 218 2.14 -7.14 -1.94
CA GLN A 218 1.23 -7.19 -0.80
C GLN A 218 0.05 -6.22 -0.96
N VAL A 219 0.29 -5.04 -1.52
CA VAL A 219 -0.75 -4.03 -1.78
C VAL A 219 -1.48 -4.30 -3.10
N THR A 220 -0.74 -4.51 -4.19
CA THR A 220 -1.33 -4.66 -5.52
C THR A 220 -2.13 -5.96 -5.68
N LEU A 221 -1.68 -7.06 -5.08
CA LEU A 221 -2.44 -8.33 -5.09
C LEU A 221 -3.67 -8.27 -4.18
N ALA A 222 -3.61 -7.56 -3.03
CA ALA A 222 -4.80 -7.34 -2.20
C ALA A 222 -5.84 -6.50 -2.96
N LEU A 223 -5.41 -5.48 -3.69
CA LEU A 223 -6.29 -4.67 -4.53
C LEU A 223 -6.89 -5.49 -5.68
N ARG A 224 -6.08 -6.33 -6.33
CA ARG A 224 -6.53 -7.27 -7.34
C ARG A 224 -7.55 -8.27 -6.79
N LEU A 225 -7.28 -8.85 -5.60
CA LEU A 225 -8.22 -9.73 -4.90
C LEU A 225 -9.59 -9.07 -4.72
N PHE A 226 -9.63 -7.83 -4.27
CA PHE A 226 -10.87 -7.10 -4.05
C PHE A 226 -11.63 -6.80 -5.34
N ARG A 227 -10.94 -6.59 -6.45
CA ARG A 227 -11.56 -6.36 -7.77
C ARG A 227 -12.11 -7.65 -8.39
N GLU A 228 -11.34 -8.74 -8.29
CA GLU A 228 -11.73 -10.03 -8.87
C GLU A 228 -12.75 -10.76 -8.00
N HIS A 229 -12.80 -10.47 -6.67
CA HIS A 229 -13.70 -11.13 -5.71
C HIS A 229 -14.50 -10.13 -4.87
N PRO A 230 -15.58 -9.52 -5.44
CA PRO A 230 -16.39 -8.52 -4.74
C PRO A 230 -17.02 -9.02 -3.43
N ALA A 231 -17.25 -10.32 -3.29
CA ALA A 231 -17.77 -10.92 -2.06
C ALA A 231 -16.77 -10.81 -0.91
N ILE A 232 -15.48 -11.04 -1.19
CA ILE A 232 -14.39 -10.87 -0.20
C ILE A 232 -14.28 -9.40 0.20
N LEU A 233 -14.33 -8.49 -0.76
CA LEU A 233 -14.35 -7.05 -0.46
C LEU A 233 -15.53 -6.66 0.42
N ALA A 234 -16.72 -7.19 0.16
CA ALA A 234 -17.92 -6.92 0.96
C ALA A 234 -17.76 -7.44 2.40
N GLU A 235 -17.16 -8.62 2.59
CA GLU A 235 -16.82 -9.18 3.90
C GLU A 235 -15.84 -8.28 4.67
N VAL A 236 -14.75 -7.86 4.03
CA VAL A 236 -13.73 -6.99 4.65
C VAL A 236 -14.31 -5.62 5.00
N ARG A 237 -15.15 -5.02 4.13
CA ARG A 237 -15.90 -3.78 4.43
C ARG A 237 -16.87 -3.96 5.59
N GLY A 238 -17.54 -5.10 5.68
CA GLY A 238 -18.43 -5.43 6.80
C GLY A 238 -17.68 -5.57 8.12
N ARG A 239 -16.43 -6.04 8.07
CA ARG A 239 -15.54 -6.14 9.21
C ARG A 239 -15.04 -4.77 9.67
N PHE A 240 -14.57 -3.91 8.76
CA PHE A 240 -13.95 -2.62 9.06
C PHE A 240 -14.88 -1.46 8.68
N ARG A 241 -15.70 -1.04 9.64
CA ARG A 241 -16.63 0.09 9.47
C ARG A 241 -15.95 1.45 9.55
N TYR A 242 -14.81 1.54 10.24
CA TYR A 242 -14.03 2.76 10.41
C TYR A 242 -12.60 2.49 9.97
N ILE A 243 -12.11 3.32 9.06
CA ILE A 243 -10.75 3.26 8.56
C ILE A 243 -10.08 4.59 8.91
N LEU A 244 -8.94 4.52 9.59
CA LEU A 244 -8.16 5.69 9.97
C LEU A 244 -6.76 5.57 9.39
N VAL A 245 -6.23 6.66 8.83
CA VAL A 245 -4.93 6.66 8.17
C VAL A 245 -4.10 7.82 8.70
N ASP A 246 -2.91 7.51 9.21
CA ASP A 246 -1.89 8.51 9.59
C ASP A 246 -0.93 8.75 8.44
N GLU A 247 -0.30 9.94 8.42
CA GLU A 247 0.67 10.37 7.41
C GLU A 247 0.20 10.16 5.95
N PHE A 248 -1.07 10.51 5.69
CA PHE A 248 -1.70 10.26 4.38
C PHE A 248 -0.97 10.91 3.21
N GLN A 249 -0.22 12.00 3.42
CA GLN A 249 0.61 12.63 2.39
C GLN A 249 1.70 11.72 1.80
N ASP A 250 2.07 10.65 2.50
CA ASP A 250 3.09 9.67 2.06
C ASP A 250 2.49 8.47 1.31
N THR A 251 1.16 8.44 1.17
CA THR A 251 0.42 7.37 0.50
C THR A 251 0.68 7.38 -1.01
N ASN A 252 1.09 6.22 -1.57
CA ASN A 252 1.22 6.04 -3.01
C ASN A 252 -0.14 5.73 -3.68
N TYR A 253 -0.16 5.68 -5.02
CA TYR A 253 -1.41 5.50 -5.77
C TYR A 253 -2.08 4.14 -5.48
N ALA A 254 -1.33 3.05 -5.42
CA ALA A 254 -1.87 1.72 -5.12
C ALA A 254 -2.50 1.65 -3.71
N GLN A 255 -1.86 2.26 -2.72
CA GLN A 255 -2.39 2.36 -1.35
C GLN A 255 -3.66 3.22 -1.31
N TRP A 256 -3.71 4.31 -2.08
CA TRP A 256 -4.92 5.13 -2.20
C TRP A 256 -6.07 4.35 -2.85
N GLU A 257 -5.81 3.60 -3.92
CA GLU A 257 -6.83 2.74 -4.54
C GLU A 257 -7.35 1.66 -3.57
N LEU A 258 -6.44 1.10 -2.75
CA LEU A 258 -6.81 0.15 -1.70
C LEU A 258 -7.73 0.80 -0.65
N LEU A 259 -7.42 2.01 -0.20
CA LEU A 259 -8.27 2.77 0.74
C LEU A 259 -9.65 3.06 0.15
N LYS A 260 -9.72 3.50 -1.11
CA LYS A 260 -11.00 3.73 -1.81
C LYS A 260 -11.82 2.45 -1.91
N ALA A 261 -11.16 1.34 -2.25
CA ALA A 261 -11.81 0.04 -2.30
C ALA A 261 -12.40 -0.34 -0.93
N LEU A 262 -11.63 -0.19 0.14
CA LEU A 262 -12.06 -0.54 1.51
C LEU A 262 -13.16 0.39 2.04
N ALA A 263 -12.99 1.69 1.93
CA ALA A 263 -13.94 2.67 2.45
C ALA A 263 -15.29 2.64 1.70
N GLY A 264 -15.26 2.43 0.38
CA GLY A 264 -16.45 2.59 -0.44
C GLY A 264 -16.91 4.05 -0.53
N PRO A 265 -18.05 4.33 -1.21
CA PRO A 265 -18.47 5.70 -1.51
C PRO A 265 -18.96 6.50 -0.29
N GLU A 266 -19.45 5.84 0.75
CA GLU A 266 -20.01 6.46 1.96
C GLU A 266 -19.25 6.03 3.23
N GLY A 267 -18.02 5.54 3.07
CA GLY A 267 -17.25 4.94 4.16
C GLY A 267 -16.77 5.94 5.20
N ASN A 268 -16.61 5.47 6.43
CA ASN A 268 -16.01 6.22 7.53
C ASN A 268 -14.49 6.23 7.41
N LEU A 269 -13.96 6.97 6.45
CA LEU A 269 -12.54 7.15 6.22
C LEU A 269 -12.05 8.45 6.89
N THR A 270 -11.21 8.33 7.90
CA THR A 270 -10.51 9.46 8.51
C THR A 270 -9.06 9.45 8.06
N VAL A 271 -8.60 10.50 7.42
CA VAL A 271 -7.19 10.66 7.03
C VAL A 271 -6.59 11.87 7.72
N VAL A 272 -5.35 11.71 8.20
CA VAL A 272 -4.56 12.78 8.79
C VAL A 272 -3.37 13.03 7.89
N ALA A 273 -3.19 14.29 7.48
CA ALA A 273 -2.15 14.70 6.54
C ALA A 273 -1.45 15.99 6.98
N ASP A 274 -0.24 16.13 6.49
CA ASP A 274 0.56 17.35 6.59
C ASP A 274 1.14 17.64 5.19
N ASP A 275 0.59 18.65 4.53
CA ASP A 275 0.99 19.02 3.16
C ASP A 275 2.37 19.64 3.10
N ASP A 276 2.86 20.25 4.21
CA ASP A 276 4.21 20.77 4.32
C ASP A 276 5.29 19.68 4.51
N GLN A 277 4.90 18.49 4.95
CA GLN A 277 5.78 17.34 5.21
C GLN A 277 5.79 16.26 4.13
N SER A 278 5.21 16.49 2.97
CA SER A 278 5.26 15.53 1.84
C SER A 278 6.68 15.41 1.26
N ILE A 279 7.60 14.86 2.07
CA ILE A 279 9.03 14.72 1.73
C ILE A 279 9.31 13.48 0.90
N TYR A 280 8.38 12.52 0.83
CA TYR A 280 8.51 11.27 0.08
C TYR A 280 7.93 11.32 -1.34
N LYS A 281 7.70 12.52 -1.90
CA LYS A 281 7.25 12.71 -3.31
C LYS A 281 8.17 12.07 -4.37
N PHE A 282 9.36 11.61 -3.96
CA PHE A 282 10.30 10.91 -4.84
C PHE A 282 10.12 9.39 -4.87
N ARG A 283 9.18 8.85 -4.10
CA ARG A 283 8.82 7.42 -4.09
C ARG A 283 7.82 7.08 -5.16
#